data_470b64bef29e648a88a0ed46680729b0
#
_entry.id   470b64bef29e648a88a0ed46680729b0
#
_cell.length_a   1.000
_cell.length_b   1.000
_cell.length_c   1.000
_cell.angle_alpha   90.00
_cell.angle_beta   90.00
_cell.angle_gamma   90.00
#
_symmetry.space_group_name_H-M   'P 1'
#
loop_
_entity.id
_entity.type
_entity.pdbx_description
1 polymer ?
#
loop_
_entity_poly.entity_id
_entity_poly.type
_entity_poly.pdbx_seq_one_letter_code
_entity_poly.pdbx_strand_id
1 'polypeptide(L)'
;MKIKTKIEYIWLDGNKPEQTLRSKTKIVELESTIRILNPEDLPEWSFDGSSTQQAVGNNSDCVLRPVRVYPDPQRVGSYLALCEVLNENGISHKSNERVQLEDYDTHRHQEGWWFGFEQEYVLMKDGKPLGFPKEGYPEPQGKYYCGVGTDRVIGREIVEQHLDACMNIGLDITGVNAEVMLGQWEYQLFGKGPLKVADDLWISRYLLYRITENHGVTVDLHPKPVTGDWNGSGMHVNFSSREMREVGGKDLIEGICDTLSFYHEEHINN
;
A
#
# COMPACT_ATOMS: atom_id res chain seq x y z
N MET A 1 -0.43 28.73 -20.15
CA MET A 1 0.70 29.21 -19.29
C MET A 1 1.24 28.01 -18.56
N LYS A 2 2.54 27.75 -18.62
CA LYS A 2 3.16 26.63 -17.90
C LYS A 2 3.40 27.00 -16.44
N ILE A 3 3.17 26.08 -15.54
CA ILE A 3 3.45 26.18 -14.11
C ILE A 3 4.39 25.08 -13.67
N LYS A 4 5.30 25.40 -12.74
CA LYS A 4 6.18 24.41 -12.12
C LYS A 4 5.42 23.63 -11.06
N THR A 5 5.36 22.33 -11.25
CA THR A 5 4.60 21.40 -10.41
C THR A 5 5.54 20.35 -9.82
N LYS A 6 5.35 20.02 -8.55
CA LYS A 6 6.06 18.91 -7.88
C LYS A 6 5.36 17.61 -8.21
N ILE A 7 6.10 16.64 -8.71
CA ILE A 7 5.62 15.26 -8.91
C ILE A 7 6.50 14.34 -8.07
N GLU A 8 5.90 13.64 -7.15
CA GLU A 8 6.58 12.61 -6.35
C GLU A 8 6.51 11.28 -7.07
N TYR A 9 7.63 10.81 -7.59
CA TYR A 9 7.77 9.50 -8.22
C TYR A 9 7.98 8.46 -7.14
N ILE A 10 7.08 7.48 -7.06
CA ILE A 10 7.02 6.45 -6.02
C ILE A 10 7.19 5.10 -6.67
N TRP A 11 8.07 4.23 -6.16
CA TRP A 11 8.30 2.89 -6.69
C TRP A 11 8.66 1.90 -5.59
N LEU A 12 8.61 0.61 -5.94
CA LEU A 12 9.06 -0.48 -5.09
C LEU A 12 10.50 -0.85 -5.45
N ASP A 13 11.36 -1.02 -4.45
CA ASP A 13 12.74 -1.41 -4.65
C ASP A 13 12.91 -2.91 -4.92
N GLY A 14 14.15 -3.39 -5.02
CA GLY A 14 14.47 -4.80 -5.28
C GLY A 14 14.81 -5.60 -4.04
N ASN A 15 14.56 -5.09 -2.84
CA ASN A 15 14.84 -5.82 -1.60
C ASN A 15 14.07 -7.15 -1.52
N LYS A 16 14.66 -8.12 -0.84
CA LYS A 16 14.06 -9.42 -0.55
C LYS A 16 14.18 -9.69 0.97
N PRO A 17 13.24 -10.40 1.61
CA PRO A 17 12.02 -10.96 1.01
C PRO A 17 10.96 -9.94 0.65
N GLU A 18 10.98 -8.74 1.24
CA GLU A 18 9.96 -7.70 1.06
C GLU A 18 10.53 -6.47 0.35
N GLN A 19 9.80 -6.00 -0.65
CA GLN A 19 10.10 -4.74 -1.32
C GLN A 19 9.68 -3.56 -0.43
N THR A 20 10.47 -2.48 -0.46
CA THR A 20 10.16 -1.25 0.26
C THR A 20 9.85 -0.10 -0.70
N LEU A 21 9.00 0.82 -0.25
CA LEU A 21 8.68 2.02 -0.99
C LEU A 21 9.87 2.97 -1.03
N ARG A 22 10.11 3.52 -2.22
CA ARG A 22 11.07 4.58 -2.48
C ARG A 22 10.37 5.74 -3.14
N SER A 23 10.87 6.95 -2.95
CA SER A 23 10.36 8.11 -3.67
C SER A 23 11.40 9.16 -3.95
N LYS A 24 11.14 9.98 -4.96
CA LYS A 24 11.88 11.19 -5.26
C LYS A 24 11.02 12.22 -6.00
N THR A 25 11.22 13.51 -5.71
CA THR A 25 10.42 14.60 -6.30
C THR A 25 11.06 15.16 -7.55
N LYS A 26 10.31 15.22 -8.64
CA LYS A 26 10.66 15.94 -9.88
C LYS A 26 9.87 17.24 -9.99
N ILE A 27 10.50 18.30 -10.46
CA ILE A 27 9.81 19.52 -10.86
C ILE A 27 9.54 19.45 -12.36
N VAL A 28 8.27 19.46 -12.73
CA VAL A 28 7.79 19.37 -14.11
C VAL A 28 7.05 20.65 -14.47
N GLU A 29 7.22 21.13 -15.68
CA GLU A 29 6.40 22.24 -16.21
C GLU A 29 5.17 21.69 -16.91
N LEU A 30 4.00 21.95 -16.34
CA LEU A 30 2.70 21.51 -16.86
C LEU A 30 1.88 22.71 -17.34
N GLU A 31 0.99 22.47 -18.30
CA GLU A 31 0.03 23.48 -18.71
C GLU A 31 -0.97 23.78 -17.59
N SER A 32 -1.20 25.06 -17.28
CA SER A 32 -2.07 25.49 -16.18
C SER A 32 -3.56 25.09 -16.33
N THR A 33 -3.93 24.59 -17.51
CA THR A 33 -5.30 24.14 -17.83
C THR A 33 -5.53 22.66 -17.56
N ILE A 34 -4.49 21.89 -17.25
CA ILE A 34 -4.62 20.46 -16.94
C ILE A 34 -5.34 20.33 -15.61
N ARG A 35 -6.56 19.77 -15.63
CA ARG A 35 -7.36 19.50 -14.43
C ARG A 35 -7.19 18.07 -13.92
N ILE A 36 -6.94 17.13 -14.84
CA ILE A 36 -6.67 15.72 -14.57
C ILE A 36 -5.33 15.41 -15.23
N LEU A 37 -4.40 14.91 -14.46
CA LEU A 37 -3.07 14.52 -14.92
C LEU A 37 -3.07 13.00 -15.12
N ASN A 38 -2.66 12.56 -16.30
CA ASN A 38 -2.51 11.15 -16.63
C ASN A 38 -1.02 10.74 -16.57
N PRO A 39 -0.72 9.45 -16.43
CA PRO A 39 0.66 8.96 -16.44
C PRO A 39 1.46 9.41 -17.68
N GLU A 40 0.82 9.44 -18.85
CA GLU A 40 1.42 9.79 -20.14
C GLU A 40 1.82 11.27 -20.22
N ASP A 41 1.26 12.13 -19.38
CA ASP A 41 1.62 13.55 -19.29
C ASP A 41 2.94 13.76 -18.55
N LEU A 42 3.46 12.73 -17.87
CA LEU A 42 4.66 12.77 -17.06
C LEU A 42 5.86 12.13 -17.78
N PRO A 43 7.04 12.76 -17.70
CA PRO A 43 8.24 12.16 -18.28
C PRO A 43 8.72 10.94 -17.47
N GLU A 44 9.27 9.95 -18.14
CA GLU A 44 10.11 8.95 -17.49
C GLU A 44 11.29 9.59 -16.78
N TRP A 45 11.81 8.92 -15.74
CA TRP A 45 12.93 9.45 -14.98
C TRP A 45 13.88 8.37 -14.50
N SER A 46 15.19 8.49 -14.80
CA SER A 46 16.20 7.53 -14.36
C SER A 46 16.55 7.68 -12.88
N PHE A 47 17.01 6.59 -12.29
CA PHE A 47 17.58 6.54 -10.95
C PHE A 47 18.68 5.48 -10.85
N ASP A 48 19.53 5.58 -9.83
CA ASP A 48 20.58 4.61 -9.54
C ASP A 48 19.99 3.35 -8.85
N GLY A 49 19.77 2.30 -9.63
CA GLY A 49 19.23 1.02 -9.16
C GLY A 49 20.18 0.25 -8.24
N SER A 50 21.47 0.58 -8.19
CA SER A 50 22.42 -0.09 -7.30
C SER A 50 22.09 0.18 -5.82
N SER A 51 21.57 1.36 -5.52
CA SER A 51 21.17 1.77 -4.17
C SER A 51 19.83 1.19 -3.73
N THR A 52 19.11 0.52 -4.63
CA THR A 52 17.77 -0.05 -4.40
C THR A 52 17.70 -1.56 -4.69
N GLN A 53 18.82 -2.24 -4.79
CA GLN A 53 18.92 -3.68 -5.12
C GLN A 53 18.32 -4.04 -6.50
N GLN A 54 18.31 -3.10 -7.45
CA GLN A 54 17.72 -3.26 -8.78
C GLN A 54 18.74 -3.27 -9.90
N ALA A 55 19.99 -2.92 -9.63
CA ALA A 55 21.06 -2.98 -10.62
C ALA A 55 22.40 -3.33 -9.98
N VAL A 56 23.41 -3.62 -10.82
CA VAL A 56 24.79 -3.86 -10.39
C VAL A 56 25.71 -2.72 -10.82
N GLY A 57 26.75 -2.43 -10.05
CA GLY A 57 27.53 -1.20 -10.03
C GLY A 57 28.00 -0.61 -11.38
N ASN A 58 28.26 -1.41 -12.42
CA ASN A 58 28.76 -0.89 -13.70
C ASN A 58 27.66 -0.52 -14.72
N ASN A 59 26.41 -0.89 -14.43
CA ASN A 59 25.22 -0.61 -15.22
C ASN A 59 24.05 -0.38 -14.25
N SER A 60 24.06 0.78 -13.62
CA SER A 60 23.20 1.06 -12.46
C SER A 60 21.93 1.82 -12.81
N ASP A 61 21.78 2.29 -14.04
CA ASP A 61 20.62 3.08 -14.43
C ASP A 61 19.37 2.22 -14.60
N CYS A 62 18.34 2.55 -13.81
CA CYS A 62 16.97 2.10 -13.98
C CYS A 62 16.07 3.27 -14.35
N VAL A 63 14.91 2.96 -14.92
CA VAL A 63 13.94 3.97 -15.37
C VAL A 63 12.63 3.80 -14.61
N LEU A 64 12.09 4.91 -14.12
CA LEU A 64 10.75 5.03 -13.54
C LEU A 64 9.78 5.45 -14.63
N ARG A 65 8.78 4.62 -14.91
CA ARG A 65 7.65 4.93 -15.78
C ARG A 65 6.41 5.14 -14.94
N PRO A 66 5.82 6.35 -14.92
CA PRO A 66 4.54 6.57 -14.26
C PRO A 66 3.44 5.66 -14.80
N VAL A 67 2.65 5.04 -13.92
CA VAL A 67 1.52 4.15 -14.27
C VAL A 67 0.20 4.57 -13.63
N ARG A 68 0.26 5.34 -12.53
CA ARG A 68 -0.90 5.96 -11.87
C ARG A 68 -0.51 7.33 -11.36
N VAL A 69 -1.46 8.25 -11.37
CA VAL A 69 -1.27 9.61 -10.84
C VAL A 69 -2.41 9.96 -9.91
N TYR A 70 -2.08 10.52 -8.77
CA TYR A 70 -3.02 10.98 -7.75
C TYR A 70 -2.68 12.44 -7.37
N PRO A 71 -3.65 13.28 -6.99
CA PRO A 71 -3.34 14.54 -6.32
C PRO A 71 -2.53 14.27 -5.06
N ASP A 72 -1.60 15.16 -4.69
CA ASP A 72 -0.90 15.04 -3.41
C ASP A 72 -1.74 15.69 -2.30
N PRO A 73 -2.25 14.93 -1.33
CA PRO A 73 -3.12 15.50 -0.31
C PRO A 73 -2.39 16.39 0.70
N GLN A 74 -1.06 16.30 0.75
CA GLN A 74 -0.22 17.08 1.67
C GLN A 74 0.40 18.33 1.02
N ARG A 75 0.45 18.41 -0.30
CA ARG A 75 1.09 19.50 -1.05
C ARG A 75 0.17 19.99 -2.17
N VAL A 76 -0.54 21.07 -1.91
CA VAL A 76 -1.49 21.67 -2.86
C VAL A 76 -0.84 21.92 -4.22
N GLY A 77 -1.51 21.49 -5.29
CA GLY A 77 -1.02 21.64 -6.67
C GLY A 77 0.14 20.71 -7.04
N SER A 78 0.39 19.69 -6.25
CA SER A 78 1.38 18.64 -6.49
C SER A 78 0.70 17.30 -6.74
N TYR A 79 1.46 16.31 -7.24
CA TYR A 79 0.93 14.99 -7.55
C TYR A 79 1.86 13.89 -7.07
N LEU A 80 1.28 12.73 -6.81
CA LEU A 80 1.93 11.45 -6.55
C LEU A 80 1.86 10.62 -7.82
N ALA A 81 2.97 10.09 -8.29
CA ALA A 81 3.04 9.21 -9.46
C ALA A 81 3.59 7.85 -9.02
N LEU A 82 2.73 6.83 -8.97
CA LEU A 82 3.18 5.44 -8.84
C LEU A 82 3.86 5.02 -10.13
N CYS A 83 5.03 4.40 -10.01
CA CYS A 83 5.88 4.05 -11.13
C CYS A 83 6.23 2.57 -11.15
N GLU A 84 6.30 2.02 -12.35
CA GLU A 84 7.03 0.80 -12.65
C GLU A 84 8.53 1.06 -12.75
N VAL A 85 9.31 0.01 -12.52
CA VAL A 85 10.74 0.03 -12.76
C VAL A 85 11.06 -0.72 -14.04
N LEU A 86 11.79 -0.07 -14.92
CA LEU A 86 12.34 -0.65 -16.14
C LEU A 86 13.86 -0.66 -16.04
N ASN A 87 14.50 -1.57 -16.73
CA ASN A 87 15.94 -1.51 -16.95
C ASN A 87 16.28 -0.43 -18.02
N GLU A 88 17.55 -0.19 -18.26
CA GLU A 88 18.03 0.82 -19.22
C GLU A 88 17.47 0.68 -20.64
N ASN A 89 17.11 -0.54 -21.06
CA ASN A 89 16.57 -0.83 -22.40
C ASN A 89 15.06 -0.61 -22.50
N GLY A 90 14.41 -0.13 -21.43
CA GLY A 90 12.96 0.04 -21.37
C GLY A 90 12.17 -1.26 -21.18
N ILE A 91 12.84 -2.37 -20.89
CA ILE A 91 12.20 -3.65 -20.57
C ILE A 91 11.86 -3.67 -19.08
N SER A 92 10.70 -4.22 -18.72
CA SER A 92 10.29 -4.35 -17.33
C SER A 92 11.37 -5.02 -16.48
N HIS A 93 11.73 -4.38 -15.38
CA HIS A 93 12.70 -4.93 -14.44
C HIS A 93 12.12 -6.15 -13.72
N LYS A 94 12.95 -7.15 -13.41
CA LYS A 94 12.53 -8.40 -12.73
C LYS A 94 11.86 -8.20 -11.37
N SER A 95 12.06 -7.04 -10.72
CA SER A 95 11.38 -6.67 -9.47
C SER A 95 10.00 -6.02 -9.69
N ASN A 96 9.59 -5.81 -10.94
CA ASN A 96 8.31 -5.20 -11.27
C ASN A 96 7.22 -6.29 -11.40
N GLU A 97 6.68 -6.73 -10.29
CA GLU A 97 5.63 -7.75 -10.25
C GLU A 97 4.28 -7.23 -10.76
N ARG A 98 4.08 -5.89 -10.75
CA ARG A 98 2.87 -5.24 -11.24
C ARG A 98 2.53 -5.61 -12.69
N VAL A 99 3.53 -5.82 -13.54
CA VAL A 99 3.32 -6.17 -14.96
C VAL A 99 2.57 -7.50 -15.14
N GLN A 100 2.77 -8.46 -14.24
CA GLN A 100 2.05 -9.74 -14.27
C GLN A 100 0.57 -9.53 -13.92
N LEU A 101 0.29 -8.67 -12.95
CA LEU A 101 -1.06 -8.32 -12.56
C LEU A 101 -1.78 -7.50 -13.64
N GLU A 102 -1.07 -6.63 -14.33
CA GLU A 102 -1.60 -5.86 -15.47
C GLU A 102 -2.01 -6.77 -16.65
N ASP A 103 -1.17 -7.74 -16.96
CA ASP A 103 -1.49 -8.75 -17.98
C ASP A 103 -2.75 -9.56 -17.60
N TYR A 104 -2.83 -10.00 -16.35
CA TYR A 104 -4.00 -10.68 -15.82
C TYR A 104 -5.26 -9.80 -15.89
N ASP A 105 -5.21 -8.57 -15.42
CA ASP A 105 -6.35 -7.64 -15.39
C ASP A 105 -6.85 -7.35 -16.81
N THR A 106 -5.95 -7.16 -17.77
CA THR A 106 -6.27 -6.93 -19.17
C THR A 106 -7.05 -8.10 -19.79
N HIS A 107 -6.69 -9.34 -19.48
CA HIS A 107 -7.32 -10.53 -20.04
C HIS A 107 -8.57 -11.00 -19.29
N ARG A 108 -8.73 -10.63 -18.02
CA ARG A 108 -9.75 -11.14 -17.10
C ARG A 108 -10.71 -10.07 -16.56
N HIS A 109 -10.65 -8.83 -17.04
CA HIS A 109 -11.51 -7.73 -16.56
C HIS A 109 -13.02 -8.03 -16.68
N GLN A 110 -13.44 -8.89 -17.62
CA GLN A 110 -14.84 -9.27 -17.80
C GLN A 110 -15.42 -10.12 -16.67
N GLU A 111 -14.57 -10.77 -15.88
CA GLU A 111 -14.98 -11.58 -14.73
C GLU A 111 -15.53 -10.72 -13.58
N GLY A 112 -15.30 -9.41 -13.63
CA GLY A 112 -15.87 -8.43 -12.71
C GLY A 112 -15.38 -8.64 -11.28
N TRP A 113 -14.09 -8.82 -11.10
CA TRP A 113 -13.45 -9.02 -9.80
C TRP A 113 -13.59 -7.80 -8.91
N TRP A 114 -13.93 -8.04 -7.65
CA TRP A 114 -13.86 -7.09 -6.55
C TRP A 114 -12.89 -7.59 -5.51
N PHE A 115 -12.15 -6.66 -4.91
CA PHE A 115 -11.22 -6.94 -3.83
C PHE A 115 -11.44 -6.01 -2.65
N GLY A 116 -11.25 -6.56 -1.45
CA GLY A 116 -11.23 -5.80 -0.20
C GLY A 116 -9.98 -6.20 0.59
N PHE A 117 -9.17 -5.21 0.97
CA PHE A 117 -8.01 -5.42 1.81
C PHE A 117 -8.29 -4.87 3.21
N GLU A 118 -7.96 -5.64 4.23
CA GLU A 118 -7.99 -5.27 5.64
C GLU A 118 -6.54 -5.20 6.12
N GLN A 119 -5.92 -4.01 5.97
CA GLN A 119 -4.51 -3.84 6.31
C GLN A 119 -4.35 -3.47 7.76
N GLU A 120 -3.85 -4.42 8.57
CA GLU A 120 -3.38 -4.16 9.92
C GLU A 120 -1.96 -3.59 9.90
N TYR A 121 -1.64 -2.79 10.89
CA TYR A 121 -0.31 -2.24 11.13
C TYR A 121 -0.14 -1.79 12.57
N VAL A 122 1.10 -1.66 13.00
CA VAL A 122 1.44 -1.15 14.33
C VAL A 122 2.19 0.17 14.20
N LEU A 123 1.70 1.18 14.90
CA LEU A 123 2.45 2.42 15.08
C LEU A 123 3.55 2.19 16.11
N MET A 124 4.80 2.49 15.76
CA MET A 124 5.98 2.23 16.57
C MET A 124 6.69 3.53 16.94
N LYS A 125 7.17 3.60 18.17
CA LYS A 125 8.02 4.69 18.64
C LYS A 125 9.12 4.13 19.52
N ASP A 126 10.37 4.56 19.29
CA ASP A 126 11.54 4.12 20.04
C ASP A 126 11.67 2.57 20.10
N GLY A 127 11.31 1.89 18.99
CA GLY A 127 11.40 0.43 18.85
C GLY A 127 10.31 -0.35 19.61
N LYS A 128 9.24 0.31 20.04
CA LYS A 128 8.09 -0.32 20.71
C LYS A 128 6.76 0.16 20.10
N PRO A 129 5.67 -0.61 20.23
CA PRO A 129 4.35 -0.12 19.89
C PRO A 129 4.03 1.19 20.60
N LEU A 130 3.43 2.11 19.87
CA LEU A 130 3.02 3.40 20.41
C LEU A 130 2.08 3.19 21.62
N GLY A 131 2.37 3.84 22.73
CA GLY A 131 1.62 3.67 23.98
C GLY A 131 2.13 2.57 24.90
N PHE A 132 3.08 1.75 24.49
CA PHE A 132 3.75 0.83 25.43
C PHE A 132 4.60 1.62 26.42
N PRO A 133 4.66 1.19 27.69
CA PRO A 133 5.52 1.83 28.69
C PRO A 133 7.02 1.65 28.34
N LYS A 134 7.85 2.55 28.86
CA LYS A 134 9.31 2.43 28.68
C LYS A 134 9.85 1.10 29.20
N GLU A 135 9.31 0.63 30.32
CA GLU A 135 9.67 -0.65 30.93
C GLU A 135 8.41 -1.52 31.10
N GLY A 136 8.52 -2.80 30.81
CA GLY A 136 7.43 -3.75 30.88
C GLY A 136 6.44 -3.64 29.70
N TYR A 137 5.23 -4.03 29.97
CA TYR A 137 4.13 -4.09 29.01
C TYR A 137 2.92 -3.31 29.53
N PRO A 138 2.00 -2.86 28.65
CA PRO A 138 0.72 -2.34 29.09
C PRO A 138 -0.14 -3.46 29.69
N GLU A 139 -1.35 -3.14 30.12
CA GLU A 139 -2.32 -4.16 30.53
C GLU A 139 -2.61 -5.18 29.39
N PRO A 140 -3.06 -6.38 29.73
CA PRO A 140 -3.40 -7.40 28.74
C PRO A 140 -4.31 -6.87 27.63
N GLN A 141 -4.05 -7.32 26.42
CA GLN A 141 -4.85 -6.94 25.23
C GLN A 141 -6.30 -7.42 25.36
N GLY A 142 -7.15 -6.93 24.45
CA GLY A 142 -8.61 -7.22 24.43
C GLY A 142 -9.43 -5.97 24.68
N LYS A 143 -9.05 -5.12 25.63
CA LYS A 143 -9.76 -3.86 25.90
C LYS A 143 -9.49 -2.75 24.91
N TYR A 144 -8.49 -2.91 24.05
CA TYR A 144 -8.05 -1.92 23.07
C TYR A 144 -8.81 -2.04 21.74
N TYR A 145 -9.34 -3.22 21.43
CA TYR A 145 -10.11 -3.46 20.22
C TYR A 145 -11.32 -2.51 20.13
N CYS A 146 -11.37 -1.72 19.06
CA CYS A 146 -12.37 -0.65 18.88
C CYS A 146 -12.47 0.30 20.09
N GLY A 147 -11.36 0.49 20.81
CA GLY A 147 -11.30 1.24 22.06
C GLY A 147 -11.63 2.71 21.90
N VAL A 148 -12.23 3.30 22.94
CA VAL A 148 -12.53 4.72 23.04
C VAL A 148 -11.99 5.25 24.37
N GLY A 149 -11.32 6.39 24.31
CA GLY A 149 -10.68 7.02 25.48
C GLY A 149 -9.17 6.81 25.50
N THR A 150 -8.47 7.71 26.17
CA THR A 150 -7.00 7.78 26.18
C THR A 150 -6.31 6.61 26.88
N ASP A 151 -7.05 5.86 27.69
CA ASP A 151 -6.61 4.65 28.36
C ASP A 151 -6.76 3.37 27.49
N ARG A 152 -7.40 3.49 26.32
CA ARG A 152 -7.77 2.35 25.46
C ARG A 152 -7.30 2.48 24.02
N VAL A 153 -6.96 3.68 23.56
CA VAL A 153 -6.56 3.92 22.18
C VAL A 153 -5.49 5.00 22.10
N ILE A 154 -4.56 4.83 21.18
CA ILE A 154 -3.50 5.79 20.92
C ILE A 154 -3.22 5.87 19.42
N GLY A 155 -2.75 7.05 18.95
CA GLY A 155 -2.42 7.27 17.54
C GLY A 155 -3.60 7.62 16.64
N ARG A 156 -4.80 7.85 17.19
CA ARG A 156 -6.02 8.19 16.42
C ARG A 156 -5.83 9.39 15.49
N GLU A 157 -5.14 10.43 15.93
CA GLU A 157 -4.86 11.60 15.11
C GLU A 157 -4.09 11.23 13.81
N ILE A 158 -3.10 10.35 13.92
CA ILE A 158 -2.33 9.85 12.76
C ILE A 158 -3.25 9.08 11.81
N VAL A 159 -4.07 8.21 12.37
CA VAL A 159 -4.98 7.34 11.63
C VAL A 159 -6.05 8.13 10.90
N GLU A 160 -6.65 9.12 11.54
CA GLU A 160 -7.64 10.01 10.92
C GLU A 160 -7.03 10.88 9.83
N GLN A 161 -5.82 11.41 10.03
CA GLN A 161 -5.09 12.13 8.98
C GLN A 161 -4.80 11.23 7.77
N HIS A 162 -4.46 9.97 8.00
CA HIS A 162 -4.25 8.99 6.93
C HIS A 162 -5.55 8.69 6.18
N LEU A 163 -6.65 8.47 6.90
CA LEU A 163 -7.97 8.25 6.33
C LEU A 163 -8.40 9.40 5.43
N ASP A 164 -8.31 10.63 5.97
CA ASP A 164 -8.65 11.85 5.22
C ASP A 164 -7.77 12.02 3.97
N ALA A 165 -6.47 11.77 4.08
CA ALA A 165 -5.55 11.85 2.96
C ALA A 165 -5.91 10.86 1.85
N CYS A 166 -6.23 9.61 2.18
CA CYS A 166 -6.65 8.58 1.24
C CYS A 166 -7.99 8.93 0.56
N MET A 167 -8.98 9.37 1.32
CA MET A 167 -10.28 9.78 0.79
C MET A 167 -10.18 11.00 -0.13
N ASN A 168 -9.36 11.99 0.22
CA ASN A 168 -9.17 13.21 -0.56
C ASN A 168 -8.56 12.97 -1.94
N ILE A 169 -7.86 11.87 -2.14
CA ILE A 169 -7.28 11.49 -3.44
C ILE A 169 -8.10 10.44 -4.19
N GLY A 170 -9.26 10.06 -3.64
CA GLY A 170 -10.21 9.14 -4.27
C GLY A 170 -9.91 7.67 -4.09
N LEU A 171 -9.18 7.27 -3.03
CA LEU A 171 -9.10 5.87 -2.65
C LEU A 171 -10.40 5.43 -1.98
N ASP A 172 -10.87 4.23 -2.32
CA ASP A 172 -12.10 3.65 -1.77
C ASP A 172 -11.85 3.04 -0.37
N ILE A 173 -11.51 3.89 0.60
CA ILE A 173 -11.42 3.47 2.01
C ILE A 173 -12.82 3.21 2.54
N THR A 174 -13.06 2.04 3.11
CA THR A 174 -14.36 1.60 3.58
C THR A 174 -14.50 1.59 5.09
N GLY A 175 -13.38 1.62 5.82
CA GLY A 175 -13.40 1.67 7.26
C GLY A 175 -12.02 1.76 7.90
N VAL A 176 -12.02 1.94 9.22
CA VAL A 176 -10.84 1.96 10.07
C VAL A 176 -11.24 1.58 11.50
N ASN A 177 -10.42 0.82 12.19
CA ASN A 177 -10.61 0.48 13.60
C ASN A 177 -9.28 0.33 14.33
N ALA A 178 -9.33 0.57 15.66
CA ALA A 178 -8.26 0.16 16.53
C ALA A 178 -8.29 -1.35 16.73
N GLU A 179 -7.11 -1.97 16.69
CA GLU A 179 -6.93 -3.40 16.81
C GLU A 179 -6.69 -3.87 18.25
N VAL A 180 -6.51 -5.19 18.41
CA VAL A 180 -6.46 -5.90 19.70
C VAL A 180 -5.28 -5.45 20.56
N MET A 181 -4.15 -5.10 19.94
CA MET A 181 -2.96 -4.62 20.64
C MET A 181 -2.96 -3.09 20.68
N LEU A 182 -2.53 -2.49 21.80
CA LEU A 182 -2.38 -1.05 21.92
C LEU A 182 -1.38 -0.51 20.89
N GLY A 183 -1.78 0.50 20.12
CA GLY A 183 -0.99 1.07 19.02
C GLY A 183 -1.15 0.34 17.69
N GLN A 184 -1.91 -0.76 17.65
CA GLN A 184 -2.28 -1.47 16.44
C GLN A 184 -3.59 -0.93 15.88
N TRP A 185 -3.63 -0.79 14.55
CA TRP A 185 -4.75 -0.26 13.79
C TRP A 185 -4.96 -1.08 12.51
N GLU A 186 -6.15 -0.99 11.98
CA GLU A 186 -6.53 -1.56 10.69
C GLU A 186 -7.26 -0.52 9.85
N TYR A 187 -7.01 -0.48 8.55
CA TYR A 187 -7.88 0.22 7.60
C TYR A 187 -8.33 -0.73 6.49
N GLN A 188 -9.53 -0.51 5.97
CA GLN A 188 -10.12 -1.31 4.92
C GLN A 188 -10.15 -0.52 3.62
N LEU A 189 -9.65 -1.14 2.55
CA LEU A 189 -9.60 -0.60 1.20
C LEU A 189 -10.36 -1.52 0.25
N PHE A 190 -11.24 -0.94 -0.56
CA PHE A 190 -12.02 -1.66 -1.57
C PHE A 190 -11.61 -1.23 -2.98
N GLY A 191 -11.75 -2.14 -3.96
CA GLY A 191 -11.56 -1.80 -5.36
C GLY A 191 -12.21 -2.80 -6.32
N LYS A 192 -12.53 -2.30 -7.50
CA LYS A 192 -12.98 -3.09 -8.64
C LYS A 192 -11.82 -3.23 -9.61
N GLY A 193 -11.44 -4.48 -9.89
CA GLY A 193 -10.24 -4.83 -10.64
C GLY A 193 -9.00 -4.98 -9.75
N PRO A 194 -8.19 -6.03 -9.99
CA PRO A 194 -7.04 -6.34 -9.15
C PRO A 194 -5.94 -5.28 -9.25
N LEU A 195 -5.67 -4.78 -10.46
CA LEU A 195 -4.58 -3.82 -10.69
C LEU A 195 -4.81 -2.49 -9.97
N LYS A 196 -6.04 -1.95 -10.10
CA LYS A 196 -6.38 -0.67 -9.46
C LYS A 196 -6.24 -0.76 -7.95
N VAL A 197 -6.80 -1.78 -7.32
CA VAL A 197 -6.79 -1.89 -5.86
C VAL A 197 -5.40 -2.16 -5.31
N ALA A 198 -4.55 -2.88 -6.05
CA ALA A 198 -3.15 -3.07 -5.69
C ALA A 198 -2.34 -1.76 -5.75
N ASP A 199 -2.53 -0.97 -6.82
CA ASP A 199 -1.94 0.37 -6.93
C ASP A 199 -2.39 1.28 -5.78
N ASP A 200 -3.69 1.29 -5.47
CA ASP A 200 -4.28 2.08 -4.38
C ASP A 200 -3.74 1.65 -3.01
N LEU A 201 -3.52 0.35 -2.78
CA LEU A 201 -2.90 -0.16 -1.55
C LEU A 201 -1.49 0.38 -1.36
N TRP A 202 -0.65 0.38 -2.39
CA TRP A 202 0.70 0.92 -2.29
C TRP A 202 0.72 2.43 -2.05
N ILE A 203 -0.20 3.17 -2.65
CA ILE A 203 -0.33 4.61 -2.40
C ILE A 203 -0.86 4.88 -0.98
N SER A 204 -1.81 4.09 -0.48
CA SER A 204 -2.27 4.21 0.91
C SER A 204 -1.14 3.95 1.92
N ARG A 205 -0.32 2.90 1.71
CA ARG A 205 0.89 2.64 2.52
C ARG A 205 1.89 3.79 2.44
N TYR A 206 2.13 4.33 1.25
CA TYR A 206 3.00 5.50 1.08
C TYR A 206 2.50 6.70 1.90
N LEU A 207 1.22 7.02 1.83
CA LEU A 207 0.63 8.11 2.60
C LEU A 207 0.75 7.88 4.11
N LEU A 208 0.54 6.65 4.57
CA LEU A 208 0.70 6.29 5.97
C LEU A 208 2.13 6.55 6.46
N TYR A 209 3.15 6.09 5.70
CA TYR A 209 4.55 6.38 6.03
C TYR A 209 4.86 7.86 6.03
N ARG A 210 4.36 8.61 5.04
CA ARG A 210 4.60 10.07 4.95
C ARG A 210 3.96 10.87 6.09
N ILE A 211 2.77 10.45 6.53
CA ILE A 211 2.08 11.10 7.66
C ILE A 211 2.81 10.80 8.97
N THR A 212 3.19 9.54 9.19
CA THR A 212 3.89 9.15 10.43
C THR A 212 5.25 9.81 10.60
N GLU A 213 5.96 10.19 9.51
CA GLU A 213 7.19 10.98 9.57
C GLU A 213 6.98 12.30 10.34
N ASN A 214 5.85 12.98 10.15
CA ASN A 214 5.55 14.25 10.83
C ASN A 214 5.32 14.09 12.34
N HIS A 215 4.99 12.88 12.77
CA HIS A 215 4.72 12.54 14.18
C HIS A 215 5.92 11.88 14.88
N GLY A 216 7.02 11.64 14.15
CA GLY A 216 8.17 10.89 14.68
C GLY A 216 7.79 9.47 15.11
N VAL A 217 6.92 8.83 14.34
CA VAL A 217 6.39 7.48 14.52
C VAL A 217 6.71 6.68 13.28
N THR A 218 7.03 5.40 13.42
CA THR A 218 7.20 4.47 12.30
C THR A 218 6.03 3.50 12.21
N VAL A 219 5.87 2.88 11.05
CA VAL A 219 4.84 1.86 10.78
C VAL A 219 5.53 0.51 10.68
N ASP A 220 5.01 -0.48 11.39
CA ASP A 220 5.42 -1.87 11.29
C ASP A 220 4.27 -2.70 10.67
N LEU A 221 4.56 -3.34 9.54
CA LEU A 221 3.66 -4.26 8.83
C LEU A 221 4.05 -5.73 9.05
N HIS A 222 5.03 -6.00 9.92
CA HIS A 222 5.49 -7.36 10.19
C HIS A 222 4.36 -8.21 10.78
N PRO A 223 4.17 -9.46 10.34
CA PRO A 223 3.06 -10.30 10.80
C PRO A 223 3.11 -10.63 12.31
N LYS A 224 4.25 -10.50 12.96
CA LYS A 224 4.42 -10.65 14.40
C LYS A 224 5.32 -9.53 14.96
N PRO A 225 4.78 -8.31 15.13
CA PRO A 225 5.57 -7.14 15.52
C PRO A 225 6.06 -7.19 16.98
N VAL A 226 5.35 -7.91 17.84
CA VAL A 226 5.73 -8.10 19.25
C VAL A 226 5.71 -9.58 19.59
N THR A 227 6.80 -10.06 20.19
CA THR A 227 6.95 -11.45 20.64
C THR A 227 6.07 -11.75 21.87
N GLY A 228 5.76 -13.04 22.09
CA GLY A 228 4.94 -13.48 23.21
C GLY A 228 3.44 -13.48 22.89
N ASP A 229 2.61 -13.39 23.93
CA ASP A 229 1.16 -13.43 23.84
C ASP A 229 0.56 -12.06 23.46
N TRP A 230 1.03 -11.51 22.32
CA TRP A 230 0.51 -10.30 21.70
C TRP A 230 -0.06 -10.62 20.32
N ASN A 231 -1.03 -9.81 19.89
CA ASN A 231 -1.70 -9.99 18.61
C ASN A 231 -0.69 -10.00 17.44
N GLY A 232 -0.97 -10.82 16.44
CA GLY A 232 -0.33 -10.72 15.13
C GLY A 232 -0.83 -9.50 14.37
N SER A 233 -0.28 -9.28 13.21
CA SER A 233 -0.69 -8.22 12.30
C SER A 233 -0.69 -8.80 10.89
N GLY A 234 -1.77 -8.65 10.16
CA GLY A 234 -1.92 -9.27 8.83
C GLY A 234 -2.49 -8.32 7.80
N MET A 235 -2.74 -8.87 6.64
CA MET A 235 -3.59 -8.24 5.64
C MET A 235 -4.54 -9.30 5.10
N HIS A 236 -5.81 -9.22 5.47
CA HIS A 236 -6.82 -10.06 4.86
C HIS A 236 -7.09 -9.60 3.43
N VAL A 237 -7.19 -10.57 2.54
CA VAL A 237 -7.52 -10.34 1.13
C VAL A 237 -8.86 -10.97 0.83
N ASN A 238 -9.89 -10.15 0.77
CA ASN A 238 -11.24 -10.57 0.39
C ASN A 238 -11.40 -10.38 -1.12
N PHE A 239 -11.98 -11.34 -1.80
CA PHE A 239 -12.20 -11.25 -3.23
C PHE A 239 -13.51 -11.91 -3.67
N SER A 240 -14.08 -11.44 -4.77
CA SER A 240 -15.20 -12.11 -5.42
C SER A 240 -15.26 -11.77 -6.91
N SER A 241 -15.56 -12.78 -7.73
CA SER A 241 -15.96 -12.56 -9.11
C SER A 241 -17.45 -12.19 -9.19
N ARG A 242 -17.91 -11.76 -10.37
CA ARG A 242 -19.34 -11.52 -10.60
C ARG A 242 -20.16 -12.78 -10.31
N GLU A 243 -19.71 -13.93 -10.80
CA GLU A 243 -20.38 -15.21 -10.64
C GLU A 243 -20.51 -15.63 -9.18
N MET A 244 -19.48 -15.40 -8.36
CA MET A 244 -19.52 -15.64 -6.91
C MET A 244 -20.60 -14.81 -6.19
N ARG A 245 -20.94 -13.63 -6.72
CA ARG A 245 -21.96 -12.73 -6.14
C ARG A 245 -23.38 -12.99 -6.64
N GLU A 246 -23.53 -13.81 -7.67
CA GLU A 246 -24.84 -14.17 -8.26
C GLU A 246 -25.46 -15.39 -7.57
N VAL A 247 -26.70 -15.70 -7.97
CA VAL A 247 -27.42 -16.88 -7.45
C VAL A 247 -26.67 -18.15 -7.84
N GLY A 248 -26.38 -19.01 -6.86
CA GLY A 248 -25.60 -20.24 -7.07
C GLY A 248 -24.09 -20.07 -6.81
N GLY A 249 -23.63 -18.88 -6.53
CA GLY A 249 -22.20 -18.58 -6.27
C GLY A 249 -21.61 -19.35 -5.08
N LYS A 250 -22.43 -19.87 -4.17
CA LYS A 250 -21.95 -20.68 -3.03
C LYS A 250 -21.18 -21.92 -3.48
N ASP A 251 -21.68 -22.66 -4.46
CA ASP A 251 -21.03 -23.88 -4.96
C ASP A 251 -19.67 -23.53 -5.61
N LEU A 252 -19.59 -22.39 -6.29
CA LEU A 252 -18.32 -21.89 -6.84
C LEU A 252 -17.34 -21.52 -5.72
N ILE A 253 -17.80 -20.85 -4.66
CA ILE A 253 -16.96 -20.48 -3.51
C ILE A 253 -16.42 -21.72 -2.82
N GLU A 254 -17.26 -22.74 -2.58
CA GLU A 254 -16.84 -24.02 -2.00
C GLU A 254 -15.78 -24.70 -2.88
N GLY A 255 -15.98 -24.73 -4.22
CA GLY A 255 -15.00 -25.27 -5.15
C GLY A 255 -13.67 -24.51 -5.18
N ILE A 256 -13.69 -23.18 -4.99
CA ILE A 256 -12.48 -22.37 -4.85
C ILE A 256 -11.75 -22.72 -3.54
N CYS A 257 -12.47 -22.85 -2.44
CA CYS A 257 -11.89 -23.26 -1.15
C CYS A 257 -11.23 -24.64 -1.25
N ASP A 258 -11.89 -25.59 -1.91
CA ASP A 258 -11.32 -26.92 -2.17
C ASP A 258 -10.03 -26.82 -2.99
N THR A 259 -10.03 -26.01 -4.06
CA THR A 259 -8.86 -25.80 -4.90
C THR A 259 -7.69 -25.17 -4.11
N LEU A 260 -7.95 -24.12 -3.33
CA LEU A 260 -6.94 -23.47 -2.50
C LEU A 260 -6.33 -24.43 -1.46
N SER A 261 -7.10 -25.41 -0.97
CA SER A 261 -6.60 -26.40 -0.02
C SER A 261 -5.47 -27.26 -0.59
N PHE A 262 -5.45 -27.54 -1.89
CA PHE A 262 -4.38 -28.29 -2.55
C PHE A 262 -3.06 -27.51 -2.66
N TYR A 263 -3.13 -26.19 -2.62
CA TYR A 263 -1.97 -25.30 -2.73
C TYR A 263 -1.58 -24.65 -1.40
N HIS A 264 -2.17 -25.11 -0.29
CA HIS A 264 -2.01 -24.49 1.03
C HIS A 264 -0.55 -24.43 1.48
N GLU A 265 0.20 -25.53 1.31
CA GLU A 265 1.62 -25.58 1.65
C GLU A 265 2.48 -24.63 0.78
N GLU A 266 2.17 -24.53 -0.51
CA GLU A 266 2.82 -23.59 -1.42
C GLU A 266 2.56 -22.13 -1.01
N HIS A 267 1.31 -21.81 -0.67
CA HIS A 267 0.95 -20.45 -0.24
C HIS A 267 1.62 -20.05 1.09
N ILE A 268 1.86 -20.99 2.00
CA ILE A 268 2.55 -20.71 3.26
C ILE A 268 4.05 -20.47 3.04
N ASN A 269 4.64 -21.11 2.05
CA ASN A 269 6.09 -21.06 1.78
C ASN A 269 6.51 -19.90 0.87
N ASN A 270 5.57 -19.21 0.25
CA ASN A 270 5.79 -18.03 -0.60
C ASN A 270 5.43 -16.74 0.12
#